data_887928f4d3a6c90f5b845ee6485164ed
#
_entry.id   887928f4d3a6c90f5b845ee6485164ed
#
_cell.length_a   1.000
_cell.length_b   1.000
_cell.length_c   1.000
_cell.angle_alpha   90.00
_cell.angle_beta   90.00
_cell.angle_gamma   90.00
#
_symmetry.space_group_name_H-M   'P 1'
#
loop_
_entity.id
_entity.type
_entity.pdbx_description
1 polymer ?
#
loop_
_entity_poly.entity_id
_entity_poly.type
_entity_poly.pdbx_seq_one_letter_code
_entity_poly.pdbx_strand_id
1 'polypeptide(L)'
;MWDLLLKGGQVVDPVNGINDVMDVAIEDGRVAAVGKDLVGKTKAIEDCSGLIVMPGVIDCHLHLGSTFGGPNGMRMAALSGVTSCIDMAGPLGDILTHGHTDGAGLNVAVMDCFYPTQAYGVHHPTRAQVADYIDRMTAGGAIGIKLIGGHFPLPVETCRDMIELCYEKHHFVAWHAGSDTSKSDIDGMREAVETAAGLPLHLAHVNSYCRGRVRAPEQEAAEAIELLKANPNIFSDAYLSPLNGTMIDANDDGSLPDFVTRCCLEIFKLPVNADGMREAFKRGLLFIMKEGRGVTDIVGGTEGLAIWEAAGGKGMGCFTVNPAVSRLMLAQAKRDDGSFVVDSISTDGGVVPRNVIVPMGINLVKFGALTLPEFVHKASVAGARYLRIKDRGHLSVGAVADITIVDYSRSQAVETIVSGCVNMKNGQLYGQGMRVITSEVGAKAVRDKGHEAIVVDMTDMKVCR
;
A
#
# COMPACT_ATOMS: atom_id res chain seq x y z
N MET A 1 -4.23 25.78 -25.04
CA MET A 1 -3.10 26.47 -24.34
C MET A 1 -2.81 25.66 -23.10
N TRP A 2 -1.64 25.10 -22.98
CA TRP A 2 -1.28 24.23 -21.87
C TRP A 2 -1.36 24.94 -20.51
N ASP A 3 -1.78 24.23 -19.48
CA ASP A 3 -1.81 24.74 -18.11
C ASP A 3 -0.41 24.71 -17.50
N LEU A 4 0.33 23.61 -17.76
CA LEU A 4 1.68 23.39 -17.25
C LEU A 4 2.53 22.67 -18.30
N LEU A 5 3.79 23.07 -18.41
CA LEU A 5 4.82 22.38 -19.19
C LEU A 5 5.95 21.94 -18.22
N LEU A 6 6.10 20.63 -18.03
CA LEU A 6 7.27 20.03 -17.35
C LEU A 6 8.38 19.91 -18.38
N LYS A 7 9.49 20.65 -18.19
CA LYS A 7 10.51 20.81 -19.23
C LYS A 7 11.82 20.11 -18.86
N GLY A 8 12.38 19.35 -19.84
CA GLY A 8 13.74 18.81 -19.79
C GLY A 8 13.97 17.72 -18.74
N GLY A 9 12.91 17.08 -18.22
CA GLY A 9 13.03 15.96 -17.29
C GLY A 9 13.35 14.63 -17.97
N GLN A 10 13.96 13.69 -17.24
CA GLN A 10 14.04 12.31 -17.70
C GLN A 10 12.66 11.66 -17.55
N VAL A 11 11.91 11.62 -18.63
CA VAL A 11 10.59 10.99 -18.67
C VAL A 11 10.75 9.49 -18.74
N VAL A 12 10.10 8.78 -17.80
CA VAL A 12 10.13 7.32 -17.69
C VAL A 12 8.71 6.79 -17.70
N ASP A 13 8.31 6.19 -18.81
CA ASP A 13 6.99 5.60 -19.01
C ASP A 13 7.11 4.23 -19.69
N PRO A 14 7.12 3.13 -18.91
CA PRO A 14 7.26 1.78 -19.46
C PRO A 14 6.14 1.36 -20.39
N VAL A 15 4.93 1.91 -20.22
CA VAL A 15 3.78 1.59 -21.08
C VAL A 15 3.99 2.09 -22.49
N ASN A 16 4.62 3.26 -22.64
CA ASN A 16 4.93 3.87 -23.94
C ASN A 16 6.38 3.62 -24.39
N GLY A 17 7.16 2.81 -23.66
CA GLY A 17 8.56 2.53 -23.97
C GLY A 17 9.49 3.75 -23.85
N ILE A 18 9.12 4.75 -23.06
CA ILE A 18 9.86 6.00 -22.90
C ILE A 18 10.83 5.90 -21.70
N ASN A 19 12.08 6.25 -21.95
CA ASN A 19 13.10 6.48 -20.92
C ASN A 19 14.15 7.45 -21.51
N ASP A 20 13.79 8.72 -21.67
CA ASP A 20 14.61 9.74 -22.36
C ASP A 20 14.32 11.13 -21.76
N VAL A 21 15.22 12.09 -22.04
CA VAL A 21 14.99 13.50 -21.67
C VAL A 21 13.94 14.08 -22.62
N MET A 22 12.79 14.47 -22.06
CA MET A 22 11.63 14.96 -22.80
C MET A 22 10.88 16.01 -21.97
N ASP A 23 9.93 16.67 -22.63
CA ASP A 23 8.94 17.56 -22.04
C ASP A 23 7.58 16.83 -21.91
N VAL A 24 6.79 17.21 -20.89
CA VAL A 24 5.41 16.77 -20.73
C VAL A 24 4.51 17.99 -20.60
N ALA A 25 3.58 18.16 -21.54
CA ALA A 25 2.58 19.23 -21.48
C ALA A 25 1.27 18.74 -20.88
N ILE A 26 0.65 19.54 -20.02
CA ILE A 26 -0.60 19.25 -19.33
C ILE A 26 -1.63 20.32 -19.70
N GLU A 27 -2.85 19.89 -20.05
CA GLU A 27 -3.98 20.76 -20.36
C GLU A 27 -5.26 20.09 -19.82
N ASP A 28 -6.09 20.86 -19.13
CA ASP A 28 -7.38 20.39 -18.55
C ASP A 28 -7.24 19.10 -17.72
N GLY A 29 -6.19 19.04 -16.90
CA GLY A 29 -5.93 17.89 -16.01
C GLY A 29 -5.39 16.64 -16.68
N ARG A 30 -5.08 16.69 -17.99
CA ARG A 30 -4.63 15.55 -18.78
C ARG A 30 -3.29 15.83 -19.47
N VAL A 31 -2.57 14.76 -19.78
CA VAL A 31 -1.37 14.83 -20.62
C VAL A 31 -1.79 15.25 -22.03
N ALA A 32 -1.34 16.41 -22.45
CA ALA A 32 -1.64 16.96 -23.78
C ALA A 32 -0.59 16.58 -24.82
N ALA A 33 0.69 16.49 -24.42
CA ALA A 33 1.78 16.06 -25.29
C ALA A 33 2.96 15.55 -24.46
N VAL A 34 3.72 14.61 -25.03
CA VAL A 34 5.03 14.16 -24.53
C VAL A 34 5.99 14.17 -25.72
N GLY A 35 7.14 14.81 -25.58
CA GLY A 35 8.10 14.89 -26.70
C GLY A 35 9.30 15.75 -26.37
N LYS A 36 10.27 15.81 -27.29
CA LYS A 36 11.46 16.68 -27.16
C LYS A 36 11.12 18.08 -27.64
N ASP A 37 11.64 19.09 -26.93
CA ASP A 37 11.57 20.49 -27.33
C ASP A 37 10.14 20.96 -27.69
N LEU A 38 9.16 20.63 -26.83
CA LEU A 38 7.78 21.01 -27.08
C LEU A 38 7.63 22.52 -27.15
N VAL A 39 6.99 23.01 -28.22
CA VAL A 39 6.71 24.43 -28.46
C VAL A 39 5.21 24.66 -28.43
N GLY A 40 4.76 25.52 -27.54
CA GLY A 40 3.34 25.85 -27.38
C GLY A 40 3.13 26.98 -26.39
N LYS A 41 1.92 27.58 -26.42
CA LYS A 41 1.54 28.55 -25.38
C LYS A 41 1.23 27.79 -24.08
N THR A 42 1.89 28.13 -22.99
CA THR A 42 1.66 27.57 -21.67
C THR A 42 1.43 28.66 -20.63
N LYS A 43 0.64 28.36 -19.59
CA LYS A 43 0.42 29.26 -18.46
C LYS A 43 1.60 29.24 -17.47
N ALA A 44 2.23 28.05 -17.29
CA ALA A 44 3.35 27.84 -16.38
C ALA A 44 4.37 26.86 -16.99
N ILE A 45 5.63 27.04 -16.63
CA ILE A 45 6.74 26.14 -16.98
C ILE A 45 7.41 25.70 -15.68
N GLU A 46 7.61 24.39 -15.52
CA GLU A 46 8.40 23.79 -14.46
C GLU A 46 9.67 23.20 -15.06
N ASP A 47 10.83 23.66 -14.59
CA ASP A 47 12.12 23.08 -14.98
C ASP A 47 12.37 21.77 -14.24
N CYS A 48 12.32 20.66 -14.99
CA CYS A 48 12.57 19.32 -14.49
C CYS A 48 13.97 18.80 -14.86
N SER A 49 14.89 19.67 -15.29
CA SER A 49 16.25 19.28 -15.67
C SER A 49 16.96 18.52 -14.53
N GLY A 50 17.45 17.32 -14.83
CA GLY A 50 18.09 16.44 -13.86
C GLY A 50 17.13 15.69 -12.91
N LEU A 51 15.81 15.86 -13.06
CA LEU A 51 14.78 15.14 -12.34
C LEU A 51 14.17 14.04 -13.21
N ILE A 52 13.60 13.03 -12.57
CA ILE A 52 12.79 11.99 -13.22
C ILE A 52 11.33 12.44 -13.20
N VAL A 53 10.67 12.37 -14.34
CA VAL A 53 9.21 12.58 -14.49
C VAL A 53 8.59 11.24 -14.85
N MET A 54 7.74 10.71 -13.96
CA MET A 54 7.12 9.39 -14.10
C MET A 54 5.63 9.44 -13.82
N PRO A 55 4.83 8.47 -14.31
CA PRO A 55 3.45 8.32 -13.87
C PRO A 55 3.35 8.28 -12.34
N GLY A 56 2.29 8.83 -11.80
CA GLY A 56 2.09 8.95 -10.38
C GLY A 56 2.21 7.62 -9.63
N VAL A 57 2.87 7.65 -8.48
CA VAL A 57 3.03 6.46 -7.63
C VAL A 57 1.68 5.99 -7.12
N ILE A 58 1.41 4.70 -7.28
CA ILE A 58 0.21 4.01 -6.79
C ILE A 58 0.62 3.01 -5.71
N ASP A 59 0.31 3.33 -4.46
CA ASP A 59 0.56 2.42 -3.34
C ASP A 59 -0.59 1.43 -3.21
N CYS A 60 -0.35 0.18 -3.55
CA CYS A 60 -1.36 -0.87 -3.55
C CYS A 60 -1.73 -1.38 -2.15
N HIS A 61 -1.07 -0.90 -1.09
CA HIS A 61 -1.32 -1.33 0.26
C HIS A 61 -0.82 -0.32 1.29
N LEU A 62 -1.75 0.41 1.91
CA LEU A 62 -1.46 1.27 3.05
C LEU A 62 -2.68 1.37 3.98
N HIS A 63 -2.54 2.12 5.08
CA HIS A 63 -3.55 2.28 6.11
C HIS A 63 -3.80 3.77 6.37
N LEU A 64 -5.03 4.22 6.11
CA LEU A 64 -5.47 5.61 6.25
C LEU A 64 -6.47 5.80 7.39
N GLY A 65 -7.16 4.74 7.77
CA GLY A 65 -8.25 4.78 8.74
C GLY A 65 -7.82 4.54 10.18
N SER A 66 -8.79 4.62 11.09
CA SER A 66 -8.60 4.49 12.54
C SER A 66 -8.19 3.09 12.99
N THR A 67 -8.31 2.07 12.15
CA THR A 67 -7.95 0.69 12.52
C THR A 67 -6.47 0.55 12.91
N PHE A 68 -5.56 1.27 12.23
CA PHE A 68 -4.11 1.19 12.46
C PHE A 68 -3.46 2.55 12.75
N GLY A 69 -4.21 3.56 13.12
CA GLY A 69 -3.67 4.86 13.47
C GLY A 69 -4.67 6.00 13.34
N GLY A 70 -4.20 7.18 13.08
CA GLY A 70 -4.94 8.43 13.05
C GLY A 70 -5.00 9.09 11.66
N PRO A 71 -5.45 10.33 11.58
CA PRO A 71 -5.75 11.05 10.33
C PRO A 71 -4.53 11.39 9.47
N ASN A 72 -3.31 11.23 9.99
CA ASN A 72 -2.08 11.62 9.29
C ASN A 72 -1.77 10.78 8.03
N GLY A 73 -2.43 9.64 7.83
CA GLY A 73 -2.10 8.67 6.78
C GLY A 73 -2.12 9.26 5.37
N MET A 74 -3.17 10.01 5.01
CA MET A 74 -3.29 10.64 3.68
C MET A 74 -2.17 11.66 3.45
N ARG A 75 -1.90 12.49 4.46
CA ARG A 75 -0.83 13.48 4.42
C ARG A 75 0.55 12.82 4.23
N MET A 76 0.84 11.77 5.01
CA MET A 76 2.12 11.06 4.93
C MET A 76 2.31 10.35 3.59
N ALA A 77 1.27 9.73 3.05
CA ALA A 77 1.29 9.14 1.72
C ALA A 77 1.57 10.20 0.63
N ALA A 78 0.84 11.32 0.64
CA ALA A 78 1.05 12.41 -0.33
C ALA A 78 2.46 13.01 -0.26
N LEU A 79 2.99 13.24 0.95
CA LEU A 79 4.35 13.74 1.16
C LEU A 79 5.44 12.76 0.69
N SER A 80 5.14 11.46 0.63
CA SER A 80 6.08 10.43 0.14
C SER A 80 6.10 10.28 -1.39
N GLY A 81 5.25 11.03 -2.10
CA GLY A 81 5.18 10.99 -3.56
C GLY A 81 4.04 10.16 -4.14
N VAL A 82 3.15 9.62 -3.30
CA VAL A 82 1.97 8.86 -3.72
C VAL A 82 0.91 9.80 -4.32
N THR A 83 0.27 9.39 -5.41
CA THR A 83 -0.85 10.08 -6.06
C THR A 83 -2.15 9.29 -5.93
N SER A 84 -2.04 7.96 -5.88
CA SER A 84 -3.17 7.05 -5.73
C SER A 84 -2.82 5.92 -4.77
N CYS A 85 -3.81 5.37 -4.06
CA CYS A 85 -3.54 4.30 -3.10
C CYS A 85 -4.76 3.42 -2.84
N ILE A 86 -4.49 2.24 -2.23
CA ILE A 86 -5.51 1.34 -1.70
C ILE A 86 -5.37 1.31 -0.18
N ASP A 87 -6.39 1.80 0.53
CA ASP A 87 -6.52 1.52 1.96
C ASP A 87 -6.93 0.07 2.18
N MET A 88 -6.23 -0.64 3.05
CA MET A 88 -6.44 -2.06 3.30
C MET A 88 -6.78 -2.38 4.75
N ALA A 89 -7.64 -1.56 5.34
CA ALA A 89 -8.22 -1.87 6.64
C ALA A 89 -9.53 -1.14 6.89
N GLY A 90 -9.77 -0.01 6.27
CA GLY A 90 -10.94 0.81 6.60
C GLY A 90 -10.88 1.34 8.04
N PRO A 91 -12.02 1.53 8.72
CA PRO A 91 -13.37 1.39 8.18
C PRO A 91 -13.70 2.40 7.07
N LEU A 92 -14.50 1.98 6.09
CA LEU A 92 -14.89 2.84 4.96
C LEU A 92 -15.46 4.20 5.41
N GLY A 93 -16.29 4.20 6.46
CA GLY A 93 -16.89 5.43 6.98
C GLY A 93 -15.85 6.43 7.48
N ASP A 94 -14.83 5.96 8.16
CA ASP A 94 -13.73 6.80 8.67
C ASP A 94 -12.91 7.38 7.51
N ILE A 95 -12.55 6.55 6.53
CA ILE A 95 -11.79 7.01 5.35
C ILE A 95 -12.55 8.12 4.62
N LEU A 96 -13.86 7.95 4.40
CA LEU A 96 -14.69 8.96 3.75
C LEU A 96 -14.78 10.24 4.59
N THR A 97 -14.83 10.13 5.91
CA THR A 97 -14.84 11.30 6.82
C THR A 97 -13.48 12.00 6.81
N HIS A 98 -12.37 11.25 6.97
CA HIS A 98 -11.01 11.80 6.92
C HIS A 98 -10.69 12.44 5.57
N GLY A 99 -11.29 11.95 4.49
CA GLY A 99 -11.16 12.57 3.17
C GLY A 99 -11.61 14.02 3.13
N HIS A 100 -12.56 14.42 3.96
CA HIS A 100 -13.01 15.81 4.08
C HIS A 100 -12.14 16.63 5.02
N THR A 101 -11.75 16.06 6.16
CA THR A 101 -11.05 16.80 7.24
C THR A 101 -9.55 16.83 7.06
N ASP A 102 -8.98 15.71 6.60
CA ASP A 102 -7.54 15.45 6.56
C ASP A 102 -7.04 15.05 5.16
N GLY A 103 -7.92 15.17 4.16
CA GLY A 103 -7.61 14.81 2.78
C GLY A 103 -6.43 15.59 2.21
N ALA A 104 -5.60 14.89 1.43
CA ALA A 104 -4.35 15.39 0.88
C ALA A 104 -4.31 15.30 -0.67
N GLY A 105 -5.47 15.39 -1.32
CA GLY A 105 -5.60 15.41 -2.78
C GLY A 105 -5.37 14.07 -3.48
N LEU A 106 -5.35 12.96 -2.75
CA LEU A 106 -5.10 11.61 -3.29
C LEU A 106 -6.33 11.00 -3.97
N ASN A 107 -6.08 10.03 -4.86
CA ASN A 107 -7.09 9.09 -5.32
C ASN A 107 -7.03 7.83 -4.43
N VAL A 108 -8.12 7.49 -3.76
CA VAL A 108 -8.16 6.46 -2.73
C VAL A 108 -9.17 5.38 -3.07
N ALA A 109 -8.72 4.14 -3.16
CA ALA A 109 -9.58 2.95 -3.13
C ALA A 109 -9.64 2.41 -1.71
N VAL A 110 -10.78 1.85 -1.28
CA VAL A 110 -10.93 1.28 0.07
C VAL A 110 -11.31 -0.18 -0.03
N MET A 111 -10.54 -1.06 0.62
CA MET A 111 -10.93 -2.42 0.94
C MET A 111 -11.29 -2.47 2.42
N ASP A 112 -12.58 -2.60 2.72
CA ASP A 112 -13.07 -2.60 4.10
C ASP A 112 -12.77 -3.93 4.80
N CYS A 113 -12.40 -3.88 6.07
CA CYS A 113 -11.99 -5.06 6.80
C CYS A 113 -13.19 -5.84 7.35
N PHE A 114 -13.21 -7.14 7.08
CA PHE A 114 -14.27 -8.03 7.58
C PHE A 114 -14.03 -8.46 9.04
N TYR A 115 -14.81 -7.89 9.93
CA TYR A 115 -14.84 -8.23 11.36
C TYR A 115 -16.20 -8.83 11.73
N PRO A 116 -16.45 -10.13 11.56
CA PRO A 116 -17.77 -10.72 11.78
C PRO A 116 -18.24 -10.62 13.23
N THR A 117 -17.30 -10.60 14.19
CA THR A 117 -17.63 -10.40 15.60
C THR A 117 -18.23 -9.01 15.84
N GLN A 118 -17.72 -7.97 15.18
CA GLN A 118 -18.27 -6.62 15.27
C GLN A 118 -19.56 -6.48 14.47
N ALA A 119 -19.58 -7.04 13.25
CA ALA A 119 -20.69 -6.88 12.32
C ALA A 119 -21.94 -7.70 12.71
N TYR A 120 -21.74 -8.90 13.28
CA TYR A 120 -22.80 -9.90 13.50
C TYR A 120 -22.75 -10.55 14.87
N GLY A 121 -21.80 -10.23 15.73
CA GLY A 121 -21.63 -10.83 17.07
C GLY A 121 -21.15 -12.30 17.03
N VAL A 122 -20.61 -12.78 15.91
CA VAL A 122 -20.20 -14.18 15.72
C VAL A 122 -18.80 -14.27 15.14
N HIS A 123 -18.04 -15.32 15.49
CA HIS A 123 -16.74 -15.62 14.92
C HIS A 123 -16.85 -16.49 13.64
N HIS A 124 -17.88 -17.31 13.56
CA HIS A 124 -18.19 -18.16 12.43
C HIS A 124 -19.44 -17.63 11.70
N PRO A 125 -19.29 -16.65 10.79
CA PRO A 125 -20.43 -16.12 10.04
C PRO A 125 -20.94 -17.14 9.03
N THR A 126 -22.22 -17.09 8.73
CA THR A 126 -22.81 -17.83 7.62
C THR A 126 -22.41 -17.21 6.28
N ARG A 127 -22.42 -17.99 5.20
CA ARG A 127 -22.19 -17.49 3.83
C ARG A 127 -23.11 -16.30 3.48
N ALA A 128 -24.35 -16.31 3.97
CA ALA A 128 -25.30 -15.22 3.79
C ALA A 128 -24.85 -13.92 4.50
N GLN A 129 -24.27 -14.02 5.70
CA GLN A 129 -23.71 -12.87 6.41
C GLN A 129 -22.46 -12.33 5.71
N VAL A 130 -21.62 -13.21 5.15
CA VAL A 130 -20.47 -12.78 4.31
C VAL A 130 -20.98 -12.04 3.08
N ALA A 131 -21.99 -12.57 2.38
CA ALA A 131 -22.59 -11.91 1.21
C ALA A 131 -23.20 -10.54 1.55
N ASP A 132 -23.96 -10.44 2.65
CA ASP A 132 -24.54 -9.19 3.14
C ASP A 132 -23.45 -8.14 3.44
N TYR A 133 -22.33 -8.54 4.06
CA TYR A 133 -21.23 -7.63 4.34
C TYR A 133 -20.61 -7.07 3.05
N ILE A 134 -20.33 -7.92 2.06
CA ILE A 134 -19.81 -7.50 0.76
C ILE A 134 -20.76 -6.47 0.13
N ASP A 135 -22.07 -6.79 0.06
CA ASP A 135 -23.06 -5.92 -0.56
C ASP A 135 -23.16 -4.55 0.13
N ARG A 136 -23.15 -4.51 1.46
CA ARG A 136 -23.20 -3.24 2.21
C ARG A 136 -21.96 -2.38 2.02
N MET A 137 -20.77 -2.98 2.09
CA MET A 137 -19.52 -2.21 1.99
C MET A 137 -19.32 -1.70 0.56
N THR A 138 -19.57 -2.53 -0.44
CA THR A 138 -19.40 -2.12 -1.85
C THR A 138 -20.46 -1.11 -2.28
N ALA A 139 -21.72 -1.26 -1.84
CA ALA A 139 -22.76 -0.23 -2.03
C ALA A 139 -22.39 1.09 -1.33
N GLY A 140 -21.64 1.05 -0.24
CA GLY A 140 -21.13 2.22 0.47
C GLY A 140 -19.94 2.92 -0.19
N GLY A 141 -19.30 2.29 -1.18
CA GLY A 141 -18.17 2.85 -1.92
C GLY A 141 -16.86 2.07 -1.81
N ALA A 142 -16.77 0.99 -1.01
CA ALA A 142 -15.61 0.12 -0.99
C ALA A 142 -15.44 -0.57 -2.36
N ILE A 143 -14.18 -0.80 -2.78
CA ILE A 143 -13.88 -1.52 -4.02
C ILE A 143 -13.76 -3.03 -3.78
N GLY A 144 -13.65 -3.43 -2.54
CA GLY A 144 -13.49 -4.83 -2.13
C GLY A 144 -13.41 -4.99 -0.62
N ILE A 145 -13.04 -6.20 -0.20
CA ILE A 145 -13.00 -6.61 1.19
C ILE A 145 -11.57 -7.05 1.57
N LYS A 146 -11.15 -6.71 2.79
CA LYS A 146 -9.88 -7.14 3.40
C LYS A 146 -10.11 -8.20 4.46
N LEU A 147 -9.33 -9.28 4.38
CA LEU A 147 -9.15 -10.27 5.45
C LEU A 147 -7.81 -10.01 6.15
N ILE A 148 -7.80 -9.88 7.49
CA ILE A 148 -6.60 -9.57 8.29
C ILE A 148 -6.26 -10.75 9.20
N GLY A 149 -5.85 -11.88 8.62
CA GLY A 149 -5.58 -13.12 9.35
C GLY A 149 -4.45 -13.05 10.36
N GLY A 150 -3.48 -12.15 10.17
CA GLY A 150 -2.38 -11.95 11.15
C GLY A 150 -2.83 -11.35 12.47
N HIS A 151 -3.89 -10.54 12.49
CA HIS A 151 -4.42 -9.85 13.68
C HIS A 151 -5.77 -10.43 14.12
N PHE A 152 -6.62 -10.77 13.16
CA PHE A 152 -7.99 -11.27 13.38
C PHE A 152 -8.22 -12.50 12.50
N PRO A 153 -7.64 -13.65 12.88
CA PRO A 153 -7.80 -14.89 12.12
C PRO A 153 -9.29 -15.29 12.06
N LEU A 154 -9.68 -15.82 10.90
CA LEU A 154 -11.02 -16.33 10.64
C LEU A 154 -10.95 -17.81 10.25
N PRO A 155 -12.06 -18.56 10.34
CA PRO A 155 -12.13 -19.90 9.81
C PRO A 155 -11.80 -19.94 8.31
N VAL A 156 -11.08 -20.97 7.87
CA VAL A 156 -10.67 -21.13 6.46
C VAL A 156 -11.89 -21.12 5.52
N GLU A 157 -13.01 -21.73 5.95
CA GLU A 157 -14.27 -21.74 5.21
C GLU A 157 -14.82 -20.33 5.02
N THR A 158 -14.73 -19.47 6.04
CA THR A 158 -15.14 -18.05 5.93
C THR A 158 -14.26 -17.31 4.93
N CYS A 159 -12.94 -17.55 4.95
CA CYS A 159 -12.02 -16.97 3.98
C CYS A 159 -12.31 -17.42 2.55
N ARG A 160 -12.62 -18.69 2.37
CA ARG A 160 -13.04 -19.26 1.08
C ARG A 160 -14.35 -18.64 0.59
N ASP A 161 -15.37 -18.59 1.44
CA ASP A 161 -16.65 -17.95 1.12
C ASP A 161 -16.46 -16.49 0.69
N MET A 162 -15.60 -15.75 1.37
CA MET A 162 -15.27 -14.35 1.01
C MET A 162 -14.64 -14.27 -0.38
N ILE A 163 -13.66 -15.12 -0.70
CA ILE A 163 -12.98 -15.11 -2.01
C ILE A 163 -13.98 -15.47 -3.13
N GLU A 164 -14.76 -16.53 -2.95
CA GLU A 164 -15.75 -16.96 -3.93
C GLU A 164 -16.83 -15.91 -4.17
N LEU A 165 -17.42 -15.37 -3.09
CA LEU A 165 -18.48 -14.37 -3.19
C LEU A 165 -17.98 -13.03 -3.75
N CYS A 166 -16.78 -12.59 -3.39
CA CYS A 166 -16.19 -11.40 -4.01
C CYS A 166 -15.97 -11.61 -5.52
N TYR A 167 -15.50 -12.79 -5.93
CA TYR A 167 -15.36 -13.12 -7.35
C TYR A 167 -16.71 -13.16 -8.08
N GLU A 168 -17.71 -13.84 -7.52
CA GLU A 168 -19.09 -13.93 -8.07
C GLU A 168 -19.73 -12.54 -8.23
N LYS A 169 -19.48 -11.63 -7.30
CA LYS A 169 -20.03 -10.27 -7.27
C LYS A 169 -19.15 -9.20 -7.94
N HIS A 170 -18.04 -9.62 -8.55
CA HIS A 170 -17.07 -8.72 -9.21
C HIS A 170 -16.48 -7.65 -8.29
N HIS A 171 -15.99 -8.06 -7.10
CA HIS A 171 -15.30 -7.20 -6.15
C HIS A 171 -13.93 -7.77 -5.80
N PHE A 172 -12.99 -6.90 -5.46
CA PHE A 172 -11.67 -7.34 -4.99
C PHE A 172 -11.76 -7.97 -3.61
N VAL A 173 -10.85 -8.92 -3.36
CA VAL A 173 -10.56 -9.44 -2.03
C VAL A 173 -9.06 -9.40 -1.80
N ALA A 174 -8.64 -8.89 -0.64
CA ALA A 174 -7.25 -8.93 -0.22
C ALA A 174 -7.12 -9.70 1.09
N TRP A 175 -6.04 -10.48 1.23
CA TRP A 175 -5.81 -11.29 2.41
C TRP A 175 -4.39 -11.07 2.96
N HIS A 176 -4.31 -10.59 4.22
CA HIS A 176 -3.17 -10.79 5.09
C HIS A 176 -3.26 -12.23 5.59
N ALA A 177 -2.46 -13.13 5.04
CA ALA A 177 -2.57 -14.58 5.26
C ALA A 177 -2.47 -14.96 6.74
N GLY A 178 -3.20 -15.99 7.08
CA GLY A 178 -3.40 -16.52 8.42
C GLY A 178 -4.89 -16.80 8.67
N SER A 179 -5.17 -17.87 9.36
CA SER A 179 -6.53 -18.34 9.72
C SER A 179 -6.53 -18.89 11.14
N ASP A 180 -7.64 -19.44 11.59
CA ASP A 180 -7.73 -20.17 12.86
C ASP A 180 -6.80 -21.38 12.92
N THR A 181 -6.40 -21.93 11.75
CA THR A 181 -5.57 -23.13 11.63
C THR A 181 -4.12 -22.84 11.29
N SER A 182 -3.82 -21.65 10.78
CA SER A 182 -2.48 -21.24 10.38
C SER A 182 -2.07 -19.92 11.03
N LYS A 183 -0.83 -19.51 10.79
CA LYS A 183 -0.28 -18.23 11.27
C LYS A 183 0.03 -17.32 10.09
N SER A 184 0.39 -16.06 10.38
CA SER A 184 0.91 -15.14 9.38
C SER A 184 2.41 -15.42 9.14
N ASP A 185 2.68 -16.50 8.41
CA ASP A 185 4.00 -16.97 7.98
C ASP A 185 3.90 -17.71 6.63
N ILE A 186 4.96 -18.36 6.19
CA ILE A 186 5.00 -19.02 4.87
C ILE A 186 3.99 -20.18 4.76
N ASP A 187 3.67 -20.86 5.85
CA ASP A 187 2.67 -21.93 5.84
C ASP A 187 1.25 -21.36 5.72
N GLY A 188 0.97 -20.22 6.39
CA GLY A 188 -0.29 -19.49 6.19
C GLY A 188 -0.41 -18.87 4.79
N MET A 189 0.70 -18.43 4.19
CA MET A 189 0.69 -18.01 2.78
C MET A 189 0.30 -19.15 1.85
N ARG A 190 0.81 -20.36 2.08
CA ARG A 190 0.44 -21.56 1.30
C ARG A 190 -1.05 -21.87 1.45
N GLU A 191 -1.57 -21.88 2.69
CA GLU A 191 -3.00 -22.07 2.96
C GLU A 191 -3.86 -21.05 2.22
N ALA A 192 -3.45 -19.75 2.20
CA ALA A 192 -4.20 -18.73 1.50
C ALA A 192 -4.24 -18.96 -0.01
N VAL A 193 -3.14 -19.37 -0.63
CA VAL A 193 -3.06 -19.72 -2.06
C VAL A 193 -3.94 -20.94 -2.38
N GLU A 194 -3.89 -21.98 -1.56
CA GLU A 194 -4.70 -23.18 -1.70
C GLU A 194 -6.20 -22.86 -1.53
N THR A 195 -6.54 -22.01 -0.55
CA THR A 195 -7.93 -21.59 -0.31
C THR A 195 -8.48 -20.76 -1.47
N ALA A 196 -7.65 -19.95 -2.14
CA ALA A 196 -8.06 -19.21 -3.33
C ALA A 196 -8.44 -20.12 -4.51
N ALA A 197 -7.94 -21.36 -4.55
CA ALA A 197 -8.33 -22.41 -5.50
C ALA A 197 -8.36 -21.96 -6.97
N GLY A 198 -7.42 -21.09 -7.39
CA GLY A 198 -7.35 -20.52 -8.73
C GLY A 198 -8.20 -19.27 -8.95
N LEU A 199 -8.95 -18.80 -7.97
CA LEU A 199 -9.66 -17.53 -8.02
C LEU A 199 -8.71 -16.33 -7.80
N PRO A 200 -9.05 -15.15 -8.32
CA PRO A 200 -8.27 -13.94 -8.08
C PRO A 200 -8.23 -13.56 -6.59
N LEU A 201 -7.04 -13.29 -6.10
CA LEU A 201 -6.79 -12.86 -4.74
C LEU A 201 -5.65 -11.84 -4.73
N HIS A 202 -5.77 -10.75 -3.96
CA HIS A 202 -4.64 -9.92 -3.59
C HIS A 202 -4.00 -10.46 -2.31
N LEU A 203 -2.84 -11.09 -2.47
CA LEU A 203 -2.04 -11.57 -1.34
C LEU A 203 -1.15 -10.44 -0.82
N ALA A 204 -1.52 -9.91 0.33
CA ALA A 204 -0.94 -8.70 0.90
C ALA A 204 0.50 -8.93 1.39
N HIS A 205 1.36 -7.93 1.20
CA HIS A 205 2.71 -7.78 1.79
C HIS A 205 3.50 -9.09 1.97
N VAL A 206 3.75 -9.81 0.87
CA VAL A 206 4.36 -11.17 0.86
C VAL A 206 5.65 -11.27 1.70
N ASN A 207 6.44 -10.20 1.78
CA ASN A 207 7.64 -10.17 2.63
C ASN A 207 7.36 -10.43 4.12
N SER A 208 6.13 -10.18 4.59
CA SER A 208 5.72 -10.43 5.98
C SER A 208 5.67 -11.90 6.34
N TYR A 209 5.54 -12.79 5.35
CA TYR A 209 5.51 -14.24 5.53
C TYR A 209 6.91 -14.87 5.48
N CYS A 210 7.94 -14.08 5.12
CA CYS A 210 9.31 -14.52 4.90
C CYS A 210 10.28 -13.91 5.93
N ARG A 211 9.91 -13.99 7.22
CA ARG A 211 10.66 -13.41 8.35
C ARG A 211 11.58 -14.39 9.09
N GLY A 212 11.65 -15.64 8.63
CA GLY A 212 12.44 -16.67 9.28
C GLY A 212 11.74 -17.32 10.48
N ARG A 213 10.41 -17.41 10.45
CA ARG A 213 9.62 -18.02 11.53
C ARG A 213 9.53 -19.55 11.43
N VAL A 214 9.49 -20.07 10.24
CA VAL A 214 9.36 -21.51 9.95
C VAL A 214 10.68 -22.08 9.43
N ARG A 215 11.31 -21.36 8.51
CA ARG A 215 12.62 -21.69 7.89
C ARG A 215 13.48 -20.42 7.81
N ALA A 216 14.72 -20.52 7.31
CA ALA A 216 15.53 -19.34 7.06
C ALA A 216 14.82 -18.36 6.09
N PRO A 217 14.93 -17.04 6.27
CA PRO A 217 14.17 -16.04 5.48
C PRO A 217 14.36 -16.17 3.97
N GLU A 218 15.56 -16.55 3.51
CA GLU A 218 15.86 -16.80 2.10
C GLU A 218 15.13 -18.04 1.55
N GLN A 219 14.94 -19.06 2.37
CA GLN A 219 14.19 -20.27 2.00
C GLN A 219 12.70 -19.98 1.93
N GLU A 220 12.14 -19.23 2.90
CA GLU A 220 10.77 -18.81 2.89
C GLU A 220 10.49 -17.90 1.68
N ALA A 221 11.38 -16.97 1.35
CA ALA A 221 11.27 -16.12 0.18
C ALA A 221 11.32 -16.90 -1.14
N ALA A 222 12.21 -17.90 -1.24
CA ALA A 222 12.27 -18.77 -2.42
C ALA A 222 10.97 -19.58 -2.59
N GLU A 223 10.43 -20.12 -1.51
CA GLU A 223 9.16 -20.82 -1.52
C GLU A 223 7.99 -19.92 -1.91
N ALA A 224 7.92 -18.71 -1.37
CA ALA A 224 6.91 -17.70 -1.74
C ALA A 224 6.97 -17.37 -3.23
N ILE A 225 8.17 -17.23 -3.80
CA ILE A 225 8.38 -17.00 -5.23
C ILE A 225 7.82 -18.15 -6.06
N GLU A 226 8.11 -19.40 -5.70
CA GLU A 226 7.61 -20.57 -6.46
C GLU A 226 6.08 -20.74 -6.32
N LEU A 227 5.52 -20.47 -5.14
CA LEU A 227 4.06 -20.46 -4.95
C LEU A 227 3.37 -19.42 -5.86
N LEU A 228 3.92 -18.19 -5.94
CA LEU A 228 3.37 -17.15 -6.79
C LEU A 228 3.57 -17.40 -8.29
N LYS A 229 4.68 -18.04 -8.69
CA LYS A 229 4.90 -18.47 -10.08
C LYS A 229 3.84 -19.48 -10.52
N ALA A 230 3.54 -20.44 -9.65
CA ALA A 230 2.55 -21.48 -9.92
C ALA A 230 1.10 -20.97 -9.93
N ASN A 231 0.83 -19.79 -9.34
CA ASN A 231 -0.52 -19.25 -9.15
C ASN A 231 -0.66 -17.85 -9.77
N PRO A 232 -0.75 -17.74 -11.11
CA PRO A 232 -0.80 -16.46 -11.81
C PRO A 232 -2.08 -15.65 -11.58
N ASN A 233 -3.10 -16.23 -10.98
CA ASN A 233 -4.33 -15.56 -10.53
C ASN A 233 -4.13 -14.71 -9.26
N ILE A 234 -3.00 -14.85 -8.56
CA ILE A 234 -2.68 -14.07 -7.38
C ILE A 234 -2.00 -12.75 -7.79
N PHE A 235 -2.59 -11.60 -7.45
CA PHE A 235 -1.89 -10.33 -7.40
C PHE A 235 -1.19 -10.22 -6.06
N SER A 236 0.03 -9.71 -6.03
CA SER A 236 0.79 -9.61 -4.79
C SER A 236 1.58 -8.31 -4.68
N ASP A 237 1.73 -7.85 -3.45
CA ASP A 237 2.59 -6.74 -3.10
C ASP A 237 3.66 -7.13 -2.06
N ALA A 238 4.72 -6.36 -2.01
CA ALA A 238 5.72 -6.44 -0.95
C ALA A 238 6.28 -5.05 -0.65
N TYR A 239 6.57 -4.79 0.61
CA TYR A 239 7.17 -3.52 1.00
C TYR A 239 8.67 -3.65 1.30
N LEU A 240 9.39 -2.55 1.07
CA LEU A 240 10.85 -2.50 1.21
C LEU A 240 11.33 -2.10 2.61
N SER A 241 10.43 -1.60 3.47
CA SER A 241 10.78 -1.17 4.82
C SER A 241 11.19 -2.34 5.72
N PRO A 242 12.22 -2.18 6.58
CA PRO A 242 12.52 -3.17 7.62
C PRO A 242 11.47 -3.19 8.74
N LEU A 243 10.62 -2.16 8.82
CA LEU A 243 9.70 -1.93 9.91
C LEU A 243 8.40 -2.73 9.76
N ASN A 244 7.88 -3.23 10.87
CA ASN A 244 6.54 -3.80 11.02
C ASN A 244 5.78 -3.05 12.11
N GLY A 245 4.66 -2.41 11.75
CA GLY A 245 3.81 -1.69 12.70
C GLY A 245 2.91 -2.65 13.47
N THR A 246 2.72 -2.40 14.78
CA THR A 246 1.82 -3.17 15.63
C THR A 246 1.49 -2.42 16.92
N MET A 247 0.48 -2.88 17.66
CA MET A 247 0.20 -2.39 19.00
C MET A 247 1.26 -2.92 19.97
N ILE A 248 1.83 -2.04 20.79
CA ILE A 248 2.92 -2.36 21.72
C ILE A 248 2.46 -2.27 23.17
N ASP A 249 1.20 -2.61 23.41
CA ASP A 249 0.60 -2.58 24.74
C ASP A 249 1.16 -3.69 25.64
N ALA A 250 1.42 -3.33 26.90
CA ALA A 250 1.66 -4.26 27.99
C ALA A 250 0.56 -4.12 29.05
N ASN A 251 0.16 -5.23 29.65
CA ASN A 251 -0.72 -5.25 30.81
C ASN A 251 0.06 -4.96 32.09
N ASP A 252 -0.64 -4.69 33.20
CA ASP A 252 -0.03 -4.38 34.49
C ASP A 252 0.84 -5.53 35.05
N ASP A 253 0.52 -6.77 34.70
CA ASP A 253 1.30 -7.96 35.02
C ASP A 253 2.52 -8.19 34.10
N GLY A 254 2.73 -7.30 33.13
CA GLY A 254 3.79 -7.36 32.13
C GLY A 254 3.52 -8.29 30.94
N SER A 255 2.35 -8.92 30.87
CA SER A 255 1.95 -9.73 29.70
C SER A 255 1.62 -8.85 28.50
N LEU A 256 1.76 -9.40 27.29
CA LEU A 256 1.50 -8.68 26.02
C LEU A 256 0.24 -9.24 25.36
N PRO A 257 -0.83 -8.45 25.23
CA PRO A 257 -2.07 -8.92 24.61
C PRO A 257 -1.93 -9.14 23.11
N ASP A 258 -1.18 -8.28 22.42
CA ASP A 258 -1.06 -8.34 20.95
C ASP A 258 -0.21 -9.52 20.48
N PHE A 259 -0.78 -10.32 19.56
CA PHE A 259 -0.13 -11.52 19.02
C PHE A 259 1.09 -11.17 18.17
N VAL A 260 1.00 -10.12 17.34
CA VAL A 260 2.08 -9.71 16.41
C VAL A 260 3.28 -9.23 17.21
N THR A 261 3.07 -8.47 18.27
CA THR A 261 4.13 -8.02 19.20
C THR A 261 4.86 -9.20 19.83
N ARG A 262 4.12 -10.20 20.31
CA ARG A 262 4.73 -11.43 20.82
C ARG A 262 5.60 -12.12 19.79
N CYS A 263 5.10 -12.28 18.56
CA CYS A 263 5.86 -12.85 17.44
C CYS A 263 7.12 -12.05 17.09
N CYS A 264 7.08 -10.72 17.16
CA CYS A 264 8.26 -9.89 16.92
C CYS A 264 9.36 -10.12 17.97
N LEU A 265 9.00 -10.25 19.23
CA LEU A 265 9.96 -10.57 20.28
C LEU A 265 10.54 -11.98 20.12
N GLU A 266 9.72 -12.97 19.73
CA GLU A 266 10.18 -14.34 19.43
C GLU A 266 11.24 -14.37 18.30
N ILE A 267 11.01 -13.61 17.22
CA ILE A 267 11.98 -13.48 16.12
C ILE A 267 13.34 -12.97 16.65
N PHE A 268 13.33 -12.00 17.56
CA PHE A 268 14.54 -11.46 18.17
C PHE A 268 15.09 -12.30 19.31
N LYS A 269 14.43 -13.42 19.68
CA LYS A 269 14.78 -14.27 20.83
C LYS A 269 14.83 -13.48 22.13
N LEU A 270 13.89 -12.58 22.32
CA LEU A 270 13.69 -11.79 23.54
C LEU A 270 12.56 -12.38 24.39
N PRO A 271 12.54 -12.12 25.72
CA PRO A 271 11.41 -12.46 26.57
C PRO A 271 10.08 -11.90 26.01
N VAL A 272 9.01 -12.72 26.01
CA VAL A 272 7.71 -12.33 25.47
C VAL A 272 6.88 -11.65 26.56
N ASN A 273 7.37 -10.51 27.05
CA ASN A 273 6.77 -9.70 28.11
C ASN A 273 7.31 -8.26 28.06
N ALA A 274 6.89 -7.42 29.00
CA ALA A 274 7.30 -6.02 29.12
C ALA A 274 8.84 -5.83 29.23
N ASP A 275 9.57 -6.79 29.83
CA ASP A 275 11.03 -6.69 29.93
C ASP A 275 11.68 -6.91 28.57
N GLY A 276 11.16 -7.84 27.75
CA GLY A 276 11.59 -7.99 26.35
C GLY A 276 11.31 -6.76 25.51
N MET A 277 10.20 -6.05 25.77
CA MET A 277 9.92 -4.75 25.13
C MET A 277 10.97 -3.71 25.49
N ARG A 278 11.32 -3.58 26.78
CA ARG A 278 12.38 -2.68 27.26
C ARG A 278 13.72 -2.97 26.60
N GLU A 279 14.05 -4.25 26.49
CA GLU A 279 15.28 -4.67 25.84
C GLU A 279 15.26 -4.39 24.32
N ALA A 280 14.11 -4.60 23.65
CA ALA A 280 13.93 -4.27 22.25
C ALA A 280 14.15 -2.78 21.96
N PHE A 281 13.61 -1.89 22.80
CA PHE A 281 13.87 -0.45 22.70
C PHE A 281 15.37 -0.14 22.85
N LYS A 282 16.01 -0.64 23.91
CA LYS A 282 17.45 -0.40 24.20
C LYS A 282 18.35 -0.85 23.06
N ARG A 283 18.00 -1.94 22.39
CA ARG A 283 18.76 -2.51 21.25
C ARG A 283 18.42 -1.85 19.92
N GLY A 284 17.52 -0.88 19.86
CA GLY A 284 17.08 -0.25 18.60
C GLY A 284 16.29 -1.19 17.68
N LEU A 285 15.65 -2.20 18.23
CA LEU A 285 14.80 -3.17 17.52
C LEU A 285 13.32 -2.76 17.51
N LEU A 286 12.93 -1.90 18.45
CA LEU A 286 11.58 -1.36 18.61
C LEU A 286 11.63 0.16 18.68
N PHE A 287 10.67 0.79 18.03
CA PHE A 287 10.43 2.23 18.01
C PHE A 287 8.97 2.48 18.37
N ILE A 288 8.69 3.47 19.22
CA ILE A 288 7.32 3.94 19.46
C ILE A 288 6.92 4.95 18.38
N MET A 289 5.70 4.88 17.91
CA MET A 289 5.10 5.88 17.03
C MET A 289 4.69 7.11 17.84
N LYS A 290 5.02 8.28 17.33
CA LYS A 290 4.73 9.57 17.96
C LYS A 290 4.09 10.51 16.95
N GLU A 291 2.84 10.87 17.19
CA GLU A 291 2.17 11.88 16.37
C GLU A 291 2.70 13.28 16.66
N GLY A 292 2.89 14.08 15.61
CA GLY A 292 3.31 15.47 15.74
C GLY A 292 3.21 16.24 14.43
N ARG A 293 2.71 17.47 14.47
CA ARG A 293 2.65 18.41 13.33
C ARG A 293 2.04 17.82 12.02
N GLY A 294 1.06 16.93 12.15
CA GLY A 294 0.37 16.30 11.01
C GLY A 294 1.18 15.20 10.33
N VAL A 295 2.18 14.65 10.99
CA VAL A 295 2.92 13.43 10.60
C VAL A 295 3.10 12.53 11.81
N THR A 296 3.37 11.27 11.56
CA THR A 296 3.75 10.29 12.58
C THR A 296 5.21 9.95 12.40
N ASP A 297 6.00 10.20 13.44
CA ASP A 297 7.42 9.84 13.52
C ASP A 297 7.62 8.58 14.36
N ILE A 298 8.83 8.01 14.34
CA ILE A 298 9.24 6.92 15.22
C ILE A 298 10.38 7.35 16.13
N VAL A 299 10.32 6.94 17.39
CA VAL A 299 11.35 7.24 18.39
C VAL A 299 11.83 5.94 19.02
N GLY A 300 13.13 5.67 18.97
CA GLY A 300 13.75 4.46 19.49
C GLY A 300 14.68 4.71 20.69
N GLY A 301 15.40 3.65 21.09
CA GLY A 301 16.39 3.72 22.15
C GLY A 301 15.82 4.12 23.52
N THR A 302 16.61 4.81 24.31
CA THR A 302 16.21 5.22 25.67
C THR A 302 15.10 6.26 25.67
N GLU A 303 15.04 7.14 24.65
CA GLU A 303 13.97 8.13 24.50
C GLU A 303 12.62 7.43 24.18
N GLY A 304 12.59 6.50 23.21
CA GLY A 304 11.40 5.74 22.88
C GLY A 304 10.90 4.90 24.07
N LEU A 305 11.81 4.29 24.81
CA LEU A 305 11.48 3.58 26.03
C LEU A 305 10.83 4.48 27.08
N ALA A 306 11.40 5.66 27.33
CA ALA A 306 10.85 6.61 28.29
C ALA A 306 9.44 7.10 27.89
N ILE A 307 9.19 7.31 26.59
CA ILE A 307 7.85 7.67 26.09
C ILE A 307 6.87 6.53 26.32
N TRP A 308 7.25 5.29 26.02
CA TRP A 308 6.40 4.12 26.21
C TRP A 308 6.07 3.88 27.69
N GLU A 309 7.05 4.00 28.60
CA GLU A 309 6.84 3.87 30.04
C GLU A 309 5.96 5.00 30.59
N ALA A 310 6.18 6.23 30.14
CA ALA A 310 5.34 7.38 30.52
C ALA A 310 3.87 7.23 30.06
N ALA A 311 3.64 6.50 28.96
CA ALA A 311 2.32 6.15 28.46
C ALA A 311 1.72 4.91 29.16
N GLY A 312 2.30 4.45 30.27
CA GLY A 312 1.84 3.27 30.99
C GLY A 312 2.01 1.95 30.23
N GLY A 313 3.03 1.86 29.38
CA GLY A 313 3.26 0.68 28.53
C GLY A 313 2.26 0.53 27.41
N LYS A 314 1.73 1.61 26.86
CA LYS A 314 0.71 1.64 25.80
C LYS A 314 1.18 2.36 24.56
N GLY A 315 0.62 2.00 23.39
CA GLY A 315 0.80 2.71 22.13
C GLY A 315 0.97 1.85 20.89
N MET A 316 1.28 2.49 19.79
CA MET A 316 1.66 1.86 18.54
C MET A 316 3.18 1.95 18.36
N GLY A 317 3.76 0.92 17.76
CA GLY A 317 5.20 0.90 17.52
C GLY A 317 5.60 0.11 16.29
N CYS A 318 6.89 0.17 15.98
CA CYS A 318 7.45 -0.49 14.81
C CYS A 318 8.66 -1.35 15.20
N PHE A 319 8.64 -2.64 14.83
CA PHE A 319 9.77 -3.56 14.98
C PHE A 319 10.54 -3.72 13.67
N THR A 320 11.87 -3.87 13.75
CA THR A 320 12.77 -4.08 12.58
C THR A 320 12.84 -5.56 12.18
N VAL A 321 11.70 -6.24 12.05
CA VAL A 321 11.62 -7.71 11.87
C VAL A 321 11.65 -8.20 10.42
N ASN A 322 11.67 -7.30 9.42
CA ASN A 322 11.67 -7.72 8.02
C ASN A 322 13.10 -7.86 7.49
N PRO A 323 13.59 -9.10 7.21
CA PRO A 323 14.96 -9.33 6.77
C PRO A 323 15.22 -8.69 5.40
N ALA A 324 16.45 -8.17 5.19
CA ALA A 324 16.81 -7.57 3.91
C ALA A 324 16.81 -8.61 2.78
N VAL A 325 17.25 -9.86 3.05
CA VAL A 325 17.33 -10.91 2.05
C VAL A 325 15.97 -11.21 1.42
N SER A 326 14.92 -11.43 2.22
CA SER A 326 13.59 -11.72 1.69
C SER A 326 13.00 -10.53 0.92
N ARG A 327 13.15 -9.29 1.44
CA ARG A 327 12.68 -8.08 0.75
C ARG A 327 13.34 -7.89 -0.61
N LEU A 328 14.65 -8.11 -0.72
CA LEU A 328 15.41 -7.99 -1.96
C LEU A 328 15.08 -9.12 -2.96
N MET A 329 14.98 -10.36 -2.49
CA MET A 329 14.59 -11.48 -3.36
C MET A 329 13.22 -11.26 -3.97
N LEU A 330 12.21 -10.90 -3.17
CA LEU A 330 10.84 -10.67 -3.62
C LEU A 330 10.74 -9.45 -4.55
N ALA A 331 11.52 -8.39 -4.29
CA ALA A 331 11.48 -7.18 -5.14
C ALA A 331 11.97 -7.44 -6.57
N GLN A 332 12.89 -8.39 -6.76
CA GLN A 332 13.58 -8.64 -8.03
C GLN A 332 13.10 -9.89 -8.78
N ALA A 333 12.37 -10.79 -8.11
CA ALA A 333 11.97 -12.07 -8.68
C ALA A 333 11.15 -11.90 -9.95
N LYS A 334 11.53 -12.63 -11.00
CA LYS A 334 10.87 -12.62 -12.30
C LYS A 334 10.42 -14.02 -12.72
N ARG A 335 9.38 -14.07 -13.55
CA ARG A 335 8.93 -15.24 -14.29
C ARG A 335 9.81 -15.42 -15.52
N ASP A 336 9.63 -16.54 -16.22
CA ASP A 336 10.41 -16.87 -17.42
C ASP A 336 10.12 -15.89 -18.60
N ASP A 337 8.96 -15.26 -18.60
CA ASP A 337 8.59 -14.23 -19.56
C ASP A 337 9.12 -12.83 -19.21
N GLY A 338 9.87 -12.70 -18.12
CA GLY A 338 10.42 -11.45 -17.63
C GLY A 338 9.48 -10.62 -16.78
N SER A 339 8.20 -10.99 -16.63
CA SER A 339 7.27 -10.32 -15.72
C SER A 339 7.65 -10.54 -14.26
N PHE A 340 7.29 -9.59 -13.37
CA PHE A 340 7.56 -9.73 -11.95
C PHE A 340 6.71 -10.81 -11.29
N VAL A 341 7.29 -11.56 -10.37
CA VAL A 341 6.58 -12.55 -9.54
C VAL A 341 5.72 -11.84 -8.49
N VAL A 342 6.30 -10.87 -7.79
CA VAL A 342 5.58 -9.94 -6.91
C VAL A 342 5.28 -8.69 -7.73
N ASP A 343 4.00 -8.38 -7.91
CA ASP A 343 3.54 -7.43 -8.92
C ASP A 343 3.89 -5.98 -8.57
N SER A 344 3.69 -5.57 -7.31
CA SER A 344 3.84 -4.18 -6.87
C SER A 344 4.80 -4.02 -5.70
N ILE A 345 5.43 -2.86 -5.62
CA ILE A 345 6.05 -2.35 -4.39
C ILE A 345 5.00 -1.51 -3.67
N SER A 346 4.69 -1.87 -2.43
CA SER A 346 3.77 -1.17 -1.56
C SER A 346 4.50 -0.62 -0.33
N THR A 347 3.76 -0.04 0.62
CA THR A 347 4.36 0.41 1.88
C THR A 347 3.84 -0.33 3.10
N ASP A 348 2.59 -0.82 3.07
CA ASP A 348 1.86 -1.23 4.26
C ASP A 348 1.96 -0.11 5.34
N GLY A 349 2.02 1.14 4.86
CA GLY A 349 2.34 2.38 5.55
C GLY A 349 1.11 3.25 5.79
N GLY A 350 1.08 4.43 5.18
CA GLY A 350 0.08 5.44 5.50
C GLY A 350 0.39 6.07 6.85
N VAL A 351 -0.40 5.77 7.86
CA VAL A 351 -0.17 6.23 9.25
C VAL A 351 1.10 5.64 9.85
N VAL A 352 1.41 4.37 9.52
CA VAL A 352 2.68 3.74 9.93
C VAL A 352 3.82 4.37 9.14
N PRO A 353 4.88 4.93 9.78
CA PRO A 353 5.90 5.75 9.11
C PRO A 353 6.91 4.90 8.33
N ARG A 354 6.42 4.23 7.30
CA ARG A 354 7.19 3.40 6.36
C ARG A 354 6.82 3.65 4.89
N ASN A 355 6.40 4.87 4.57
CA ASN A 355 6.02 5.31 3.23
C ASN A 355 7.28 5.50 2.36
N VAL A 356 7.89 4.41 1.90
CA VAL A 356 9.26 4.38 1.36
C VAL A 356 9.37 3.86 -0.08
N ILE A 357 8.27 3.85 -0.86
CA ILE A 357 8.32 3.38 -2.26
C ILE A 357 9.42 4.11 -3.03
N VAL A 358 9.38 5.45 -3.06
CA VAL A 358 10.34 6.24 -3.83
C VAL A 358 11.76 6.10 -3.27
N PRO A 359 12.05 6.39 -1.98
CA PRO A 359 13.43 6.37 -1.50
C PRO A 359 14.07 4.99 -1.59
N MET A 360 13.37 3.93 -1.23
CA MET A 360 13.94 2.58 -1.29
C MET A 360 13.92 1.99 -2.71
N GLY A 361 12.88 2.28 -3.50
CA GLY A 361 12.81 1.84 -4.89
C GLY A 361 13.91 2.46 -5.77
N ILE A 362 14.16 3.76 -5.63
CA ILE A 362 15.31 4.42 -6.29
C ILE A 362 16.65 3.85 -5.82
N ASN A 363 16.76 3.49 -4.55
CA ASN A 363 17.98 2.82 -4.07
C ASN A 363 18.16 1.43 -4.70
N LEU A 364 17.09 0.66 -4.95
CA LEU A 364 17.20 -0.59 -5.72
C LEU A 364 17.70 -0.33 -7.15
N VAL A 365 17.30 0.78 -7.78
CA VAL A 365 17.83 1.18 -9.10
C VAL A 365 19.33 1.54 -9.00
N LYS A 366 19.73 2.32 -8.01
CA LYS A 366 21.15 2.68 -7.78
C LYS A 366 22.03 1.48 -7.53
N PHE A 367 21.53 0.44 -6.87
CA PHE A 367 22.23 -0.83 -6.64
C PHE A 367 22.21 -1.77 -7.85
N GLY A 368 21.48 -1.43 -8.93
CA GLY A 368 21.32 -2.29 -10.11
C GLY A 368 20.42 -3.50 -9.88
N ALA A 369 19.63 -3.49 -8.81
CA ALA A 369 18.65 -4.52 -8.51
C ALA A 369 17.39 -4.42 -9.39
N LEU A 370 17.03 -3.21 -9.80
CA LEU A 370 16.01 -2.89 -10.77
C LEU A 370 16.55 -1.86 -11.77
N THR A 371 16.06 -1.89 -12.99
CA THR A 371 16.17 -0.75 -13.90
C THR A 371 15.15 0.33 -13.53
N LEU A 372 15.35 1.55 -13.98
CA LEU A 372 14.41 2.64 -13.70
C LEU A 372 13.01 2.38 -14.29
N PRO A 373 12.84 1.89 -15.53
CA PRO A 373 11.53 1.47 -16.04
C PRO A 373 10.87 0.35 -15.21
N GLU A 374 11.63 -0.62 -14.69
CA GLU A 374 11.10 -1.68 -13.82
C GLU A 374 10.60 -1.14 -12.48
N PHE A 375 11.32 -0.18 -11.89
CA PHE A 375 10.83 0.51 -10.70
C PHE A 375 9.50 1.23 -10.98
N VAL A 376 9.43 2.01 -12.07
CA VAL A 376 8.20 2.72 -12.45
C VAL A 376 7.05 1.74 -12.73
N HIS A 377 7.34 0.60 -13.38
CA HIS A 377 6.34 -0.45 -13.58
C HIS A 377 5.75 -0.92 -12.25
N LYS A 378 6.59 -1.25 -11.27
CA LYS A 378 6.14 -1.76 -9.96
C LYS A 378 5.48 -0.68 -9.08
N ALA A 379 5.89 0.58 -9.22
CA ALA A 379 5.41 1.68 -8.39
C ALA A 379 4.16 2.39 -8.96
N SER A 380 3.84 2.19 -10.24
CA SER A 380 2.74 2.91 -10.91
C SER A 380 1.89 1.99 -11.79
N VAL A 381 2.49 1.36 -12.80
CA VAL A 381 1.75 0.60 -13.84
C VAL A 381 1.00 -0.59 -13.26
N ALA A 382 1.65 -1.37 -12.39
CA ALA A 382 1.06 -2.56 -11.78
C ALA A 382 -0.19 -2.21 -10.95
N GLY A 383 -0.11 -1.14 -10.15
CA GLY A 383 -1.23 -0.65 -9.36
C GLY A 383 -2.40 -0.15 -10.21
N ALA A 384 -2.11 0.60 -11.28
CA ALA A 384 -3.14 1.08 -12.20
C ALA A 384 -3.88 -0.08 -12.89
N ARG A 385 -3.13 -1.08 -13.35
CA ARG A 385 -3.70 -2.30 -13.97
C ARG A 385 -4.54 -3.09 -12.98
N TYR A 386 -4.06 -3.27 -11.75
CA TYR A 386 -4.80 -3.96 -10.70
C TYR A 386 -6.12 -3.24 -10.40
N LEU A 387 -6.09 -1.93 -10.19
CA LEU A 387 -7.27 -1.10 -9.92
C LEU A 387 -8.19 -0.88 -11.13
N ARG A 388 -7.85 -1.37 -12.31
CA ARG A 388 -8.60 -1.15 -13.57
C ARG A 388 -8.70 0.33 -13.99
N ILE A 389 -7.78 1.17 -13.56
CA ILE A 389 -7.75 2.58 -13.93
C ILE A 389 -7.01 2.71 -15.25
N LYS A 390 -7.76 2.78 -16.35
CA LYS A 390 -7.21 2.74 -17.72
C LYS A 390 -6.54 4.05 -18.15
N ASP A 391 -6.82 5.15 -17.48
CA ASP A 391 -6.33 6.49 -17.81
C ASP A 391 -5.25 7.00 -16.86
N ARG A 392 -4.62 6.13 -16.06
CA ARG A 392 -3.52 6.43 -15.13
C ARG A 392 -2.45 5.35 -15.17
N GLY A 393 -1.30 5.61 -14.51
CA GLY A 393 -0.15 4.70 -14.52
C GLY A 393 0.69 4.76 -15.80
N HIS A 394 0.42 5.73 -16.67
CA HIS A 394 1.16 6.03 -17.89
C HIS A 394 1.00 7.52 -18.27
N LEU A 395 1.85 8.00 -19.19
CA LEU A 395 1.86 9.38 -19.67
C LEU A 395 1.38 9.50 -21.14
N SER A 396 0.54 8.58 -21.60
CA SER A 396 -0.04 8.67 -22.94
C SER A 396 -0.87 9.95 -23.09
N VAL A 397 -0.88 10.53 -24.28
CA VAL A 397 -1.74 11.68 -24.56
C VAL A 397 -3.20 11.33 -24.25
N GLY A 398 -3.88 12.18 -23.50
CA GLY A 398 -5.24 11.99 -23.01
C GLY A 398 -5.33 11.29 -21.64
N ALA A 399 -4.26 10.68 -21.12
CA ALA A 399 -4.23 10.16 -19.77
C ALA A 399 -4.40 11.28 -18.75
N VAL A 400 -4.96 10.97 -17.59
CA VAL A 400 -5.02 11.91 -16.47
C VAL A 400 -3.59 12.20 -16.01
N ALA A 401 -3.28 13.47 -15.81
CA ALA A 401 -1.95 13.90 -15.42
C ALA A 401 -1.74 13.69 -13.91
N ASP A 402 -1.62 12.41 -13.51
CA ASP A 402 -1.10 11.98 -12.23
C ASP A 402 0.39 11.67 -12.42
N ILE A 403 1.26 12.48 -11.82
CA ILE A 403 2.71 12.47 -12.09
C ILE A 403 3.45 12.55 -10.75
N THR A 404 4.52 11.78 -10.62
CA THR A 404 5.51 11.94 -9.55
C THR A 404 6.84 12.38 -10.15
N ILE A 405 7.41 13.46 -9.62
CA ILE A 405 8.71 14.00 -10.00
C ILE A 405 9.70 13.65 -8.90
N VAL A 406 10.81 13.01 -9.30
CA VAL A 406 11.78 12.41 -8.36
C VAL A 406 13.17 13.01 -8.57
N ASP A 407 13.79 13.44 -7.48
CA ASP A 407 15.24 13.71 -7.43
C ASP A 407 15.97 12.37 -7.23
N TYR A 408 16.59 11.90 -8.31
CA TYR A 408 17.34 10.63 -8.29
C TYR A 408 18.52 10.68 -7.31
N SER A 409 19.22 11.81 -7.22
CA SER A 409 20.40 11.96 -6.37
C SER A 409 20.04 11.80 -4.89
N ARG A 410 18.92 12.38 -4.47
CA ARG A 410 18.38 12.35 -3.11
C ARG A 410 17.50 11.14 -2.84
N SER A 411 17.15 10.35 -3.85
CA SER A 411 16.15 9.26 -3.75
C SER A 411 14.84 9.74 -3.15
N GLN A 412 14.31 10.86 -3.59
CA GLN A 412 13.16 11.52 -2.98
C GLN A 412 12.19 12.05 -4.03
N ALA A 413 10.88 11.89 -3.79
CA ALA A 413 9.87 12.63 -4.53
C ALA A 413 9.94 14.11 -4.13
N VAL A 414 10.03 15.00 -5.11
CA VAL A 414 10.12 16.45 -4.91
C VAL A 414 8.84 17.18 -5.30
N GLU A 415 8.06 16.58 -6.19
CA GLU A 415 6.76 17.13 -6.58
C GLU A 415 5.81 16.00 -6.98
N THR A 416 4.52 16.17 -6.71
CA THR A 416 3.44 15.36 -7.27
C THR A 416 2.39 16.24 -7.89
N ILE A 417 1.84 15.75 -9.00
CA ILE A 417 0.70 16.35 -9.71
C ILE A 417 -0.41 15.30 -9.66
N VAL A 418 -1.62 15.71 -9.28
CA VAL A 418 -2.81 14.85 -9.27
C VAL A 418 -3.90 15.53 -10.06
N SER A 419 -4.41 14.84 -11.08
CA SER A 419 -5.38 15.38 -12.03
C SER A 419 -4.96 16.75 -12.60
N GLY A 420 -3.67 16.87 -12.95
CA GLY A 420 -3.07 18.08 -13.54
C GLY A 420 -2.78 19.23 -12.57
N CYS A 421 -3.10 19.09 -11.29
CA CYS A 421 -2.84 20.10 -10.27
C CYS A 421 -1.65 19.69 -9.38
N VAL A 422 -0.76 20.64 -9.07
CA VAL A 422 0.32 20.41 -8.10
C VAL A 422 -0.29 20.02 -6.76
N ASN A 423 0.04 18.82 -6.30
CA ASN A 423 -0.47 18.25 -5.05
C ASN A 423 0.52 18.39 -3.88
N MET A 424 1.78 18.10 -4.15
CA MET A 424 2.91 18.29 -3.21
C MET A 424 4.09 18.88 -3.97
N LYS A 425 4.82 19.79 -3.35
CA LYS A 425 6.07 20.33 -3.88
C LYS A 425 7.03 20.64 -2.75
N ASN A 426 8.25 20.10 -2.83
CA ASN A 426 9.32 20.30 -1.84
C ASN A 426 8.87 20.08 -0.38
N GLY A 427 8.06 19.05 -0.14
CA GLY A 427 7.55 18.71 1.19
C GLY A 427 6.39 19.58 1.68
N GLN A 428 5.88 20.48 0.85
CA GLN A 428 4.67 21.25 1.12
C GLN A 428 3.48 20.67 0.37
N LEU A 429 2.37 20.42 1.08
CA LEU A 429 1.11 19.97 0.49
C LEU A 429 0.24 21.15 0.07
N TYR A 430 -0.35 21.03 -1.11
CA TYR A 430 -1.33 21.95 -1.69
C TYR A 430 -2.68 21.24 -1.92
N GLY A 431 -2.64 19.92 -2.14
CA GLY A 431 -3.84 19.13 -2.34
C GLY A 431 -4.71 19.03 -1.10
N GLN A 432 -5.99 19.03 -1.31
CA GLN A 432 -7.03 18.91 -0.28
C GLN A 432 -8.09 17.90 -0.71
N GLY A 433 -8.83 17.37 0.25
CA GLY A 433 -9.84 16.37 -0.01
C GLY A 433 -9.26 15.07 -0.56
N MET A 434 -10.10 14.25 -1.15
CA MET A 434 -9.71 13.06 -1.89
C MET A 434 -10.73 12.75 -2.98
N ARG A 435 -10.32 11.95 -3.98
CA ARG A 435 -11.20 11.27 -4.91
C ARG A 435 -11.29 9.81 -4.53
N VAL A 436 -12.46 9.20 -4.69
CA VAL A 436 -12.65 7.80 -4.30
C VAL A 436 -12.75 6.91 -5.54
N ILE A 437 -11.85 5.94 -5.62
CA ILE A 437 -11.87 4.89 -6.64
C ILE A 437 -12.86 3.83 -6.17
N THR A 438 -13.92 3.61 -6.93
CA THR A 438 -15.01 2.69 -6.57
C THR A 438 -15.60 2.04 -7.82
N SER A 439 -16.43 1.01 -7.64
CA SER A 439 -17.21 0.41 -8.70
C SER A 439 -18.48 1.23 -8.99
N GLU A 440 -19.18 0.90 -10.07
CA GLU A 440 -20.49 1.52 -10.41
C GLU A 440 -21.47 1.39 -9.25
N VAL A 441 -21.44 0.27 -8.52
CA VAL A 441 -22.33 0.01 -7.37
C VAL A 441 -22.16 1.05 -6.26
N GLY A 442 -20.93 1.43 -5.95
CA GLY A 442 -20.61 2.39 -4.88
C GLY A 442 -20.62 3.85 -5.28
N ALA A 443 -20.60 4.14 -6.59
CA ALA A 443 -20.39 5.50 -7.11
C ALA A 443 -21.41 6.53 -6.60
N LYS A 444 -22.69 6.14 -6.48
CA LYS A 444 -23.73 7.04 -5.98
C LYS A 444 -23.48 7.38 -4.51
N ALA A 445 -23.19 6.41 -3.66
CA ALA A 445 -22.97 6.64 -2.23
C ALA A 445 -21.75 7.53 -1.97
N VAL A 446 -20.68 7.36 -2.77
CA VAL A 446 -19.48 8.23 -2.73
C VAL A 446 -19.85 9.69 -3.05
N ARG A 447 -20.61 9.91 -4.13
CA ARG A 447 -21.04 11.26 -4.53
C ARG A 447 -22.01 11.88 -3.52
N ASP A 448 -22.94 11.10 -2.98
CA ASP A 448 -23.90 11.55 -1.95
C ASP A 448 -23.17 12.01 -0.66
N LYS A 449 -21.98 11.46 -0.41
CA LYS A 449 -21.09 11.88 0.68
C LYS A 449 -20.13 13.02 0.30
N GLY A 450 -20.28 13.62 -0.88
CA GLY A 450 -19.55 14.82 -1.31
C GLY A 450 -18.16 14.56 -1.89
N HIS A 451 -17.82 13.31 -2.21
CA HIS A 451 -16.56 12.98 -2.88
C HIS A 451 -16.74 12.80 -4.39
N GLU A 452 -15.69 13.12 -5.16
CA GLU A 452 -15.61 12.73 -6.55
C GLU A 452 -15.36 11.22 -6.66
N ALA A 453 -16.15 10.52 -7.48
CA ALA A 453 -16.04 9.09 -7.71
C ALA A 453 -15.28 8.82 -9.01
N ILE A 454 -14.16 8.10 -8.92
CA ILE A 454 -13.45 7.50 -10.06
C ILE A 454 -14.03 6.09 -10.22
N VAL A 455 -14.88 5.91 -11.21
CA VAL A 455 -15.59 4.66 -11.43
C VAL A 455 -14.75 3.72 -12.28
N VAL A 456 -14.54 2.51 -11.81
CA VAL A 456 -13.79 1.46 -12.51
C VAL A 456 -14.69 0.28 -12.86
N ASP A 457 -14.41 -0.32 -14.02
CA ASP A 457 -15.10 -1.51 -14.51
C ASP A 457 -14.51 -2.77 -13.84
N MET A 458 -15.34 -3.44 -13.06
CA MET A 458 -14.97 -4.65 -12.30
C MET A 458 -15.41 -5.95 -12.98
N THR A 459 -15.93 -5.92 -14.20
CA THR A 459 -16.48 -7.13 -14.87
C THR A 459 -15.43 -8.18 -15.22
N ASP A 460 -14.20 -7.77 -15.54
CA ASP A 460 -13.08 -8.69 -15.74
C ASP A 460 -12.23 -8.78 -14.47
N MET A 461 -12.35 -9.90 -13.74
CA MET A 461 -11.64 -10.12 -12.47
C MET A 461 -10.25 -10.75 -12.65
N LYS A 462 -9.79 -11.01 -13.88
CA LYS A 462 -8.45 -11.57 -14.10
C LYS A 462 -7.36 -10.58 -13.64
N VAL A 463 -6.30 -11.13 -13.09
CA VAL A 463 -5.12 -10.33 -12.73
C VAL A 463 -4.44 -9.85 -14.02
N CYS A 464 -4.38 -8.53 -14.21
CA CYS A 464 -3.70 -7.90 -15.34
C CYS A 464 -2.27 -7.52 -14.93
N ARG A 465 -1.27 -8.11 -15.60
CA ARG A 465 0.17 -7.82 -15.41
C ARG A 465 0.75 -7.01 -16.55
#